data_0795e8d529a24e0ade56d8c55a1dcd13
#
_entry.id   0795e8d529a24e0ade56d8c55a1dcd13
#
_cell.length_a   1.000
_cell.length_b   1.000
_cell.length_c   1.000
_cell.angle_alpha   90.00
_cell.angle_beta   90.00
_cell.angle_gamma   90.00
#
_symmetry.space_group_name_H-M   'P 1'
#
loop_
_entity.id
_entity.type
_entity.pdbx_description
1 polymer ?
#
loop_
_entity_poly.entity_id
_entity_poly.type
_entity_poly.pdbx_seq_one_letter_code
_entity_poly.pdbx_strand_id
1 'polypeptide(L)' 'MRTARTYSPDDLRQSARDHDELIAAFAAHDPDWARAVMGSHLRRAFHTFARAVGPAAGKNEA' A
#
# COMPACT_ATOMS: atom_id res chain seq x y z
N MET A 1 -17.75 14.45 4.60
CA MET A 1 -17.60 13.59 4.85
C MET A 1 -16.41 13.02 4.93
N ARG A 2 -15.94 12.62 5.51
CA ARG A 2 -14.85 12.12 5.61
C ARG A 2 -14.71 10.87 5.25
N THR A 3 -15.46 10.41 4.73
CA THR A 3 -15.43 9.14 4.44
C THR A 3 -14.32 8.70 3.71
N ALA A 4 -13.75 9.41 2.97
CA ALA A 4 -12.77 8.93 2.15
C ALA A 4 -11.42 8.87 2.68
N ARG A 5 -11.24 9.02 3.92
CA ARG A 5 -9.98 9.03 4.39
C ARG A 5 -9.45 7.68 4.59
N THR A 6 -9.17 6.88 3.62
CA THR A 6 -8.55 5.59 3.74
C THR A 6 -7.08 5.71 3.99
N TYR A 7 -6.43 6.67 3.35
CA TYR A 7 -5.01 6.85 3.49
C TYR A 7 -4.69 8.10 4.26
N SER A 8 -3.78 7.98 5.24
CA SER A 8 -3.31 9.13 5.98
C SER A 8 -2.22 9.81 5.19
N PRO A 9 -1.81 11.02 5.58
CA PRO A 9 -0.69 11.67 4.91
C PRO A 9 0.59 10.85 4.95
N ASP A 10 0.81 10.11 6.03
CA ASP A 10 1.99 9.25 6.09
C ASP A 10 1.87 8.10 5.13
N ASP A 11 0.69 7.55 4.95
CA ASP A 11 0.47 6.49 3.98
C ASP A 11 0.75 6.99 2.58
N LEU A 12 0.34 8.21 2.28
CA LEU A 12 0.58 8.76 0.96
C LEU A 12 2.07 9.03 0.73
N ARG A 13 2.77 9.49 1.76
CA ARG A 13 4.20 9.70 1.62
C ARG A 13 4.93 8.39 1.42
N GLN A 14 4.52 7.34 2.12
CA GLN A 14 5.14 6.03 1.94
C GLN A 14 4.87 5.50 0.54
N SER A 15 3.67 5.72 0.04
CA SER A 15 3.33 5.29 -1.31
C SER A 15 4.19 6.01 -2.33
N ALA A 16 4.46 7.29 -2.12
CA ALA A 16 5.30 8.05 -3.03
C ALA A 16 6.74 7.52 -3.00
N ARG A 17 7.23 7.16 -1.81
CA ARG A 17 8.57 6.58 -1.71
C ARG A 17 8.63 5.24 -2.42
N ASP A 18 7.58 4.43 -2.31
CA ASP A 18 7.52 3.14 -2.98
C ASP A 18 7.58 3.34 -4.48
N HIS A 19 6.88 4.34 -4.98
CA HIS A 19 6.87 4.63 -6.40
C HIS A 19 8.26 5.02 -6.88
N ASP A 20 8.94 5.89 -6.13
CA ASP A 20 10.27 6.31 -6.50
C ASP A 20 11.24 5.13 -6.48
N GLU A 21 11.10 4.27 -5.50
CA GLU A 21 11.98 3.11 -5.42
C GLU A 21 11.70 2.13 -6.56
N LEU A 22 10.47 2.01 -6.98
CA LEU A 22 10.13 1.16 -8.08
C LEU A 22 10.77 1.68 -9.37
N ILE A 23 10.74 2.98 -9.56
CA ILE A 23 11.38 3.57 -10.71
C ILE A 23 12.88 3.30 -10.67
N ALA A 24 13.50 3.41 -9.51
CA ALA A 24 14.92 3.14 -9.37
C ALA A 24 15.23 1.68 -9.69
N ALA A 25 14.38 0.77 -9.27
CA ALA A 25 14.59 -0.65 -9.55
C ALA A 25 14.48 -0.94 -11.04
N PHE A 26 13.52 -0.28 -11.71
CA PHE A 26 13.39 -0.45 -13.15
C PHE A 26 14.61 0.12 -13.86
N ALA A 27 15.09 1.28 -13.43
CA ALA A 27 16.25 1.88 -14.04
C ALA A 27 17.49 1.00 -13.85
N ALA A 28 17.54 0.26 -12.77
CA ALA A 28 18.64 -0.64 -12.52
C ALA A 28 18.46 -1.99 -13.19
N HIS A 29 17.34 -2.20 -13.88
CA HIS A 29 17.03 -3.46 -14.52
C HIS A 29 17.07 -4.60 -13.49
N ASP A 30 16.50 -4.34 -12.33
CA ASP A 30 16.53 -5.30 -11.23
C ASP A 30 15.11 -5.79 -10.95
N PRO A 31 14.66 -6.86 -11.59
CA PRO A 31 13.30 -7.32 -11.40
C PRO A 31 13.03 -7.86 -10.00
N ASP A 32 14.05 -8.40 -9.34
CA ASP A 32 13.84 -8.90 -7.99
C ASP A 32 13.60 -7.75 -7.03
N TRP A 33 14.34 -6.67 -7.20
CA TRP A 33 14.16 -5.49 -6.36
C TRP A 33 12.75 -4.91 -6.64
N ALA A 34 12.38 -4.79 -7.91
CA ALA A 34 11.07 -4.26 -8.26
C ALA A 34 9.96 -5.11 -7.65
N ARG A 35 10.12 -6.42 -7.71
CA ARG A 35 9.11 -7.31 -7.17
C ARG A 35 9.03 -7.15 -5.66
N ALA A 36 10.14 -6.99 -4.98
CA ALA A 36 10.14 -6.84 -3.53
C ALA A 36 9.46 -5.53 -3.12
N VAL A 37 9.75 -4.45 -3.85
CA VAL A 37 9.13 -3.16 -3.56
C VAL A 37 7.62 -3.23 -3.77
N MET A 38 7.20 -3.83 -4.88
CA MET A 38 5.79 -3.93 -5.18
C MET A 38 5.08 -4.82 -4.16
N GLY A 39 5.72 -5.91 -3.75
CA GLY A 39 5.13 -6.81 -2.75
C GLY A 39 4.92 -6.10 -1.43
N SER A 40 5.91 -5.31 -1.00
CA SER A 40 5.76 -4.55 0.24
C SER A 40 4.68 -3.50 0.12
N HIS A 41 4.63 -2.83 -1.03
CA HIS A 41 3.63 -1.80 -1.27
C HIS A 41 2.23 -2.39 -1.19
N LEU A 42 2.02 -3.52 -1.84
CA LEU A 42 0.71 -4.15 -1.84
C LEU A 42 0.32 -4.63 -0.45
N ARG A 43 1.29 -5.13 0.31
CA ARG A 43 1.00 -5.58 1.64
C ARG A 43 0.57 -4.41 2.53
N ARG A 44 1.26 -3.27 2.43
CA ARG A 44 0.86 -2.11 3.21
C ARG A 44 -0.49 -1.59 2.78
N ALA A 45 -0.75 -1.57 1.48
CA ALA A 45 -2.02 -1.11 0.97
C ALA A 45 -3.15 -2.00 1.46
N PHE A 46 -2.92 -3.31 1.48
CA PHE A 46 -3.93 -4.23 1.95
C PHE A 46 -4.21 -4.00 3.42
N HIS A 47 -3.18 -3.82 4.23
CA HIS A 47 -3.40 -3.57 5.66
C HIS A 47 -4.10 -2.23 5.90
N THR A 48 -3.78 -1.23 5.12
CA THR A 48 -4.44 0.07 5.24
C THR A 48 -5.92 -0.09 4.90
N PHE A 49 -6.21 -0.81 3.84
CA PHE A 49 -7.59 -1.03 3.45
C PHE A 49 -8.33 -1.83 4.52
N ALA A 50 -7.69 -2.87 5.05
CA ALA A 50 -8.33 -3.70 6.07
C ALA A 50 -8.65 -2.90 7.31
N ARG A 51 -7.74 -1.98 7.68
CA ARG A 51 -8.03 -1.14 8.84
C ARG A 51 -9.19 -0.21 8.57
N ALA A 52 -9.27 0.32 7.36
CA ALA A 52 -10.33 1.26 7.01
C ALA A 52 -11.70 0.60 7.03
N VAL A 53 -11.80 -0.64 6.54
CA VAL A 53 -13.08 -1.30 6.58
C VAL A 53 -13.31 -1.92 7.92
N GLY A 54 -12.26 -2.17 8.66
CA GLY A 54 -12.37 -2.59 10.03
C GLY A 54 -12.92 -3.97 10.23
N PRO A 55 -13.06 -4.34 11.47
CA PRO A 55 -13.58 -5.65 11.80
C PRO A 55 -15.00 -5.86 11.35
N ALA A 56 -15.71 -4.78 11.10
CA ALA A 56 -17.08 -4.92 10.69
C ALA A 56 -17.18 -5.71 9.40
N ALA A 57 -16.21 -5.53 8.53
CA ALA A 57 -16.28 -6.25 7.28
C ALA A 57 -16.14 -7.74 7.53
N GLY A 58 -15.28 -8.13 8.41
CA GLY A 58 -15.12 -9.52 8.69
C GLY A 58 -16.28 -10.11 9.41
N LYS A 59 -16.94 -9.31 10.25
CA LYS A 59 -17.99 -9.86 10.96
C LYS A 59 -19.17 -10.08 10.14
N ASN A 60 -19.29 -9.42 9.09
CA ASN A 60 -20.41 -9.55 8.29
C ASN A 60 -20.61 -10.89 7.73
N GLU A 61 -19.64 -11.62 7.58
CA GLU A 61 -19.81 -12.83 7.04
C GLU A 61 -20.20 -13.76 7.93
N ALA A 62 -20.26 -13.55 9.07
CA ALA A 62 -20.71 -14.49 10.01
C ALA A 62 -22.17 -14.68 9.91
#